data_2ef098ee593c55d969306c4e08fe9340
#
_entry.id   2ef098ee593c55d969306c4e08fe9340
#
_cell.length_a   1.000
_cell.length_b   1.000
_cell.length_c   1.000
_cell.angle_alpha   90.00
_cell.angle_beta   90.00
_cell.angle_gamma   90.00
#
_symmetry.space_group_name_H-M   'P 1'
#
loop_
_entity.id
_entity.type
_entity.pdbx_description
1 polymer ?
#
loop_
_entity_poly.entity_id
_entity_poly.type
_entity_poly.pdbx_seq_one_letter_code
_entity_poly.pdbx_strand_id
1 'polypeptide(L)'
;QVFRIGNIALAGLPGEPILEVGRATQQGVKTHGFEHVLVLGLANDYIGYIVNEKEYAHGGYEVDSRSYYGPGLGTFIADHTARTAAALN
;
A
#
# COMPACT_ATOMS: atom_id res chain seq x y z
N GLN A 1 -4.48 7.33 0.15
CA GLN A 1 -4.99 8.35 1.08
C GLN A 1 -4.60 7.99 2.52
N VAL A 2 -4.14 8.97 3.29
CA VAL A 2 -3.74 8.74 4.68
C VAL A 2 -4.50 9.69 5.59
N PHE A 3 -5.11 9.14 6.64
CA PHE A 3 -5.75 9.91 7.71
C PHE A 3 -4.96 9.76 9.00
N ARG A 4 -4.86 10.84 9.75
CA ARG A 4 -4.22 10.83 11.07
C ARG A 4 -5.28 10.98 12.17
N ILE A 5 -5.22 10.09 13.16
CA ILE A 5 -6.03 10.18 14.38
C ILE A 5 -5.07 10.02 15.55
N GLY A 6 -4.63 11.16 16.14
CA GLY A 6 -3.61 11.13 17.18
C GLY A 6 -2.29 10.53 16.66
N ASN A 7 -1.86 9.43 17.26
CA ASN A 7 -0.66 8.69 16.84
C ASN A 7 -0.97 7.48 15.92
N ILE A 8 -2.20 7.42 15.41
CA ILE A 8 -2.64 6.35 14.52
C ILE A 8 -2.76 6.90 13.10
N ALA A 9 -2.21 6.18 12.13
CA ALA A 9 -2.41 6.46 10.72
C ALA A 9 -3.33 5.41 10.10
N LEU A 10 -4.29 5.87 9.30
CA LEU A 10 -5.12 5.01 8.47
C LEU A 10 -4.68 5.21 7.03
N ALA A 11 -4.04 4.20 6.45
CA ALA A 11 -3.54 4.24 5.08
C ALA A 11 -4.47 3.47 4.16
N GLY A 12 -5.23 4.19 3.35
CA GLY A 12 -6.16 3.61 2.39
C GLY A 12 -5.49 3.39 1.05
N LEU A 13 -5.54 2.17 0.54
CA LEU A 13 -4.99 1.79 -0.75
C LEU A 13 -6.13 1.48 -1.75
N PRO A 14 -5.98 1.90 -3.02
CA PRO A 14 -7.08 1.84 -3.98
C PRO A 14 -7.23 0.49 -4.68
N GLY A 15 -6.88 -0.61 -4.02
CA GLY A 15 -6.96 -1.95 -4.59
C GLY A 15 -6.78 -3.01 -3.54
N GLU A 16 -6.43 -4.21 -3.99
CA GLU A 16 -6.19 -5.35 -3.10
C GLU A 16 -4.70 -5.61 -2.97
N PRO A 17 -4.02 -5.03 -1.96
CA PRO A 17 -2.60 -5.27 -1.76
C PRO A 17 -2.35 -6.68 -1.23
N ILE A 18 -1.30 -7.33 -1.73
CA ILE A 18 -0.83 -8.55 -1.09
C ILE A 18 -0.21 -8.19 0.27
N LEU A 19 -0.04 -9.19 1.13
CA LEU A 19 0.44 -8.98 2.50
C LEU A 19 1.78 -8.23 2.54
N GLU A 20 2.72 -8.58 1.65
CA GLU A 20 4.04 -7.94 1.64
C GLU A 20 3.97 -6.46 1.28
N VAL A 21 3.09 -6.08 0.35
CA VAL A 21 2.87 -4.67 0.00
C VAL A 21 2.23 -3.93 1.17
N GLY A 22 1.27 -4.55 1.84
CA GLY A 22 0.66 -3.99 3.05
C GLY A 22 1.69 -3.75 4.15
N ARG A 23 2.58 -4.69 4.38
CA ARG A 23 3.65 -4.55 5.37
C ARG A 23 4.65 -3.46 5.00
N ALA A 24 5.04 -3.39 3.74
CA ALA A 24 5.95 -2.33 3.27
C ALA A 24 5.32 -0.95 3.45
N THR A 25 4.04 -0.82 3.13
CA THR A 25 3.29 0.42 3.34
C THR A 25 3.23 0.78 4.82
N GLN A 26 2.90 -0.18 5.66
CA GLN A 26 2.83 0.01 7.11
C GLN A 26 4.16 0.49 7.68
N GLN A 27 5.26 -0.16 7.32
CA GLN A 27 6.59 0.21 7.80
C GLN A 27 7.01 1.59 7.30
N GLY A 28 6.75 1.90 6.03
CA GLY A 28 7.07 3.19 5.46
C GLY A 28 6.33 4.34 6.15
N VAL A 29 5.05 4.16 6.42
CA VAL A 29 4.24 5.15 7.13
C VAL A 29 4.72 5.29 8.58
N LYS A 30 5.03 4.17 9.23
CA LYS A 30 5.43 4.16 10.64
C LYS A 30 6.72 4.93 10.90
N THR A 31 7.65 4.97 9.92
CA THR A 31 8.89 5.72 10.06
C THR A 31 8.67 7.22 10.20
N HIS A 32 7.48 7.72 9.90
CA HIS A 32 7.13 9.14 9.98
C HIS A 32 6.41 9.52 11.28
N GLY A 33 6.61 8.75 12.35
CA GLY A 33 6.19 9.15 13.69
C GLY A 33 4.83 8.63 14.14
N PHE A 34 4.26 7.64 13.45
CA PHE A 34 3.02 7.00 13.88
C PHE A 34 3.32 5.75 14.69
N GLU A 35 2.68 5.59 15.85
CA GLU A 35 2.80 4.37 16.66
C GLU A 35 2.04 3.20 16.04
N HIS A 36 0.88 3.48 15.47
CA HIS A 36 0.02 2.46 14.89
C HIS A 36 -0.35 2.84 13.46
N VAL A 37 -0.27 1.88 12.55
CA VAL A 37 -0.63 2.06 11.15
C VAL A 37 -1.56 0.95 10.74
N LEU A 38 -2.76 1.32 10.29
CA LEU A 38 -3.73 0.38 9.73
C LEU A 38 -3.78 0.58 8.22
N VAL A 39 -3.54 -0.48 7.48
CA VAL A 39 -3.61 -0.47 6.03
C VAL A 39 -4.95 -1.04 5.60
N LEU A 40 -5.70 -0.26 4.82
CA LEU A 40 -7.05 -0.61 4.36
C LEU A 40 -7.04 -0.77 2.84
N GLY A 41 -7.31 -1.96 2.37
CA GLY A 41 -7.49 -2.20 0.94
C GLY A 41 -8.86 -1.75 0.44
N LEU A 42 -9.02 -1.69 -0.87
CA LEU A 42 -10.28 -1.32 -1.54
C LEU A 42 -10.83 0.03 -1.10
N ALA A 43 -9.94 0.95 -0.73
CA ALA A 43 -10.32 2.25 -0.20
C ALA A 43 -10.35 3.30 -1.32
N ASN A 44 -11.51 3.91 -1.54
CA ASN A 44 -11.78 5.00 -2.47
C ASN A 44 -11.79 4.63 -3.96
N ASP A 45 -11.13 3.57 -4.36
CA ASP A 45 -11.06 3.16 -5.76
C ASP A 45 -10.67 1.69 -5.85
N TYR A 46 -10.71 1.16 -7.06
CA TYR A 46 -10.26 -0.21 -7.29
C TYR A 46 -9.40 -0.28 -8.56
N ILE A 47 -8.09 -0.43 -8.39
CA ILE A 47 -7.14 -0.53 -9.49
C ILE A 47 -6.61 -1.97 -9.68
N GLY A 48 -7.23 -2.95 -9.04
CA GLY A 48 -6.85 -4.35 -9.13
C GLY A 48 -6.02 -4.82 -7.95
N TYR A 49 -5.31 -5.92 -8.14
CA TYR A 49 -4.38 -6.42 -7.14
C TYR A 49 -3.08 -5.62 -7.16
N ILE A 50 -2.56 -5.33 -5.98
CA ILE A 50 -1.30 -4.59 -5.82
C ILE A 50 -0.26 -5.57 -5.32
N VAL A 51 0.67 -5.95 -6.18
CA VAL A 51 1.71 -6.92 -5.89
C VAL A 51 3.08 -6.24 -5.99
N ASN A 52 4.10 -6.85 -5.37
CA ASN A 52 5.47 -6.40 -5.53
C ASN A 52 6.13 -7.05 -6.77
N GLU A 53 7.34 -6.61 -7.07
CA GLU A 53 8.05 -7.10 -8.26
C GLU A 53 8.32 -8.60 -8.21
N LYS A 54 8.66 -9.12 -7.04
CA LYS A 54 8.93 -10.54 -6.83
C LYS A 54 7.70 -11.39 -7.13
N GLU A 55 6.56 -11.02 -6.57
CA GLU A 55 5.32 -11.77 -6.78
C GLU A 55 4.77 -11.61 -8.18
N TYR A 56 4.97 -10.45 -8.80
CA TYR A 56 4.60 -10.24 -10.20
C TYR A 56 5.35 -11.20 -11.12
N ALA A 57 6.64 -11.40 -10.88
CA ALA A 57 7.47 -12.31 -11.66
C ALA A 57 7.06 -13.79 -11.49
N HIS A 58 6.58 -14.17 -10.28
CA HIS A 58 6.11 -15.52 -10.03
C HIS A 58 4.76 -15.83 -10.67
N GLY A 59 3.92 -14.82 -10.94
CA GLY A 59 2.58 -15.02 -11.41
C GLY A 59 1.62 -15.48 -10.32
N GLY A 60 0.55 -16.13 -10.69
CA GLY A 60 -0.48 -16.58 -9.78
C GLY A 60 -1.77 -15.80 -9.98
N TYR A 61 -2.78 -16.08 -9.15
CA TYR A 61 -4.12 -15.53 -9.34
C TYR A 61 -4.13 -14.00 -9.35
N GLU A 62 -3.49 -13.37 -8.36
CA GLU A 62 -3.47 -11.92 -8.22
C GLU A 62 -2.80 -11.24 -9.41
N VAL A 63 -1.70 -11.82 -9.90
CA VAL A 63 -0.96 -11.26 -11.04
C VAL A 63 -1.69 -11.50 -12.35
N ASP A 64 -2.14 -12.74 -12.57
CA ASP A 64 -2.69 -13.16 -13.86
C ASP A 64 -4.08 -12.62 -14.10
N SER A 65 -4.87 -12.36 -13.05
CA SER A 65 -6.25 -11.94 -13.20
C SER A 65 -6.45 -10.43 -13.21
N ARG A 66 -5.87 -9.69 -12.26
CA ARG A 66 -6.19 -8.28 -12.07
C ARG A 66 -5.02 -7.38 -11.68
N SER A 67 -3.82 -7.68 -12.14
CA SER A 67 -2.67 -6.79 -11.97
C SER A 67 -2.42 -6.03 -13.27
N TYR A 68 -3.04 -4.87 -13.40
CA TYR A 68 -3.09 -4.13 -14.65
C TYR A 68 -1.94 -3.15 -14.86
N TYR A 69 -1.19 -2.81 -13.81
CA TYR A 69 -0.27 -1.66 -13.84
C TYR A 69 1.20 -2.04 -13.76
N GLY A 70 1.50 -3.33 -13.88
CA GLY A 70 2.88 -3.81 -13.99
C GLY A 70 3.58 -4.06 -12.64
N PRO A 71 4.86 -4.49 -12.71
CA PRO A 71 5.56 -5.01 -11.51
C PRO A 71 5.96 -3.93 -10.49
N GLY A 72 6.04 -2.66 -10.88
CA GLY A 72 6.46 -1.59 -10.00
C GLY A 72 5.37 -0.97 -9.14
N LEU A 73 4.10 -1.40 -9.32
CA LEU A 73 2.97 -0.74 -8.66
C LEU A 73 3.04 -0.82 -7.14
N GLY A 74 3.41 -1.98 -6.59
CA GLY A 74 3.48 -2.16 -5.13
C GLY A 74 4.47 -1.22 -4.48
N THR A 75 5.67 -1.10 -5.03
CA THR A 75 6.69 -0.17 -4.55
C THR A 75 6.22 1.28 -4.69
N PHE A 76 5.64 1.62 -5.83
CA PHE A 76 5.10 2.96 -6.06
C PHE A 76 4.06 3.35 -5.01
N ILE A 77 3.10 2.47 -4.75
CA ILE A 77 2.03 2.71 -3.77
C ILE A 77 2.61 2.85 -2.35
N ALA A 78 3.52 1.97 -1.96
CA ALA A 78 4.12 2.03 -0.63
C ALA A 78 4.91 3.33 -0.43
N ASP A 79 5.72 3.72 -1.40
CA ASP A 79 6.51 4.95 -1.33
C ASP A 79 5.64 6.21 -1.29
N HIS A 80 4.63 6.27 -2.13
CA HIS A 80 3.71 7.41 -2.16
C HIS A 80 2.90 7.52 -0.87
N THR A 81 2.46 6.41 -0.33
CA THR A 81 1.72 6.39 0.94
C THR A 81 2.60 6.91 2.08
N ALA A 82 3.86 6.49 2.13
CA ALA A 82 4.81 6.99 3.12
C ALA A 82 5.04 8.50 2.99
N ARG A 83 5.19 9.01 1.77
CA ARG A 83 5.35 10.45 1.54
C ARG A 83 4.12 11.24 1.96
N THR A 84 2.93 10.72 1.66
CA THR A 84 1.67 11.34 2.09
C THR A 84 1.60 11.42 3.61
N ALA A 85 1.99 10.33 4.30
CA ALA A 85 2.02 10.30 5.76
C ALA A 85 3.02 11.31 6.32
N ALA A 86 4.18 11.45 5.70
CA ALA A 86 5.20 12.41 6.14
C ALA A 86 4.67 13.85 6.17
N ALA A 87 3.81 14.20 5.23
CA ALA A 87 3.21 15.53 5.15
C ALA A 87 2.25 15.83 6.30
N LEU A 88 1.81 14.82 7.06
CA LEU A 88 0.91 14.98 8.21
C LEU A 88 1.65 15.23 9.53
N ASN A 89 2.97 15.18 9.51
CA ASN A 89 3.79 15.38 10.72
C ASN A 89 4.72 16.58 10.63
#